data_2ca4be2f384bd019fc18903580a1f51b
#
_entry.id   2ca4be2f384bd019fc18903580a1f51b
#
_cell.length_a   1.000
_cell.length_b   1.000
_cell.length_c   1.000
_cell.angle_alpha   90.00
_cell.angle_beta   90.00
_cell.angle_gamma   90.00
#
_symmetry.space_group_name_H-M   'P 1'
#
loop_
_entity.id
_entity.type
_entity.pdbx_description
1 polymer ?
#
loop_
_entity_poly.entity_id
_entity_poly.type
_entity_poly.pdbx_seq_one_letter_code
_entity_poly.pdbx_strand_id
1 'polypeptide(L)'
;MNWFMILKNKIGIFLKTHFFKKISDYFANFDRGAYLVLIGMLYATIFFCSFVMGYKTVELYGRILCSSVFIFPLLFPINDSITELLGAKVSYLMILAIIFCEFLFSFITHTLAILPSPSHWQNQEIYPLLTTGFIHIAIADSISLAIGFFANTYVLDKWGMKWFGSGFFRRSLGATAVGELLFTISTNLITFHLLSTANLIDTTNIIISDYILKMAYSFIICIPNAYLVSLIKKHIQNDDTIKDRKIITLNEIRVRYRT
;
A
#
# COMPACT_ATOMS: atom_id res chain seq x y z
N MET A 1 0.08 -8.85 -41.48
CA MET A 1 0.87 -8.89 -40.20
C MET A 1 1.37 -7.51 -39.74
N ASN A 2 1.37 -6.46 -40.59
CA ASN A 2 1.88 -5.13 -40.21
C ASN A 2 0.87 -4.19 -39.50
N TRP A 3 -0.42 -4.39 -39.67
CA TRP A 3 -1.42 -3.45 -39.13
C TRP A 3 -1.57 -3.55 -37.58
N PHE A 4 -1.46 -4.74 -37.02
CA PHE A 4 -1.52 -4.98 -35.57
C PHE A 4 -0.29 -4.41 -34.85
N MET A 5 0.89 -4.44 -35.44
CA MET A 5 2.10 -3.82 -34.92
C MET A 5 2.03 -2.29 -34.93
N ILE A 6 1.46 -1.71 -35.95
CA ILE A 6 1.30 -0.24 -36.11
C ILE A 6 0.25 0.25 -35.06
N LEU A 7 -0.83 -0.50 -34.86
CA LEU A 7 -1.86 -0.18 -33.89
C LEU A 7 -1.31 -0.28 -32.45
N LYS A 8 -0.54 -1.34 -32.15
CA LYS A 8 0.11 -1.54 -30.85
C LYS A 8 1.13 -0.44 -30.55
N ASN A 9 1.89 0.01 -31.54
CA ASN A 9 2.82 1.13 -31.40
C ASN A 9 2.09 2.48 -31.25
N LYS A 10 1.04 2.76 -32.03
CA LYS A 10 0.27 4.00 -31.90
C LYS A 10 -0.49 4.07 -30.57
N ILE A 11 -1.11 2.98 -30.12
CA ILE A 11 -1.79 2.91 -28.82
C ILE A 11 -0.76 3.03 -27.67
N GLY A 12 0.39 2.37 -27.79
CA GLY A 12 1.48 2.47 -26.82
C GLY A 12 2.07 3.89 -26.71
N ILE A 13 2.23 4.57 -27.83
CA ILE A 13 2.71 5.97 -27.88
C ILE A 13 1.62 6.92 -27.37
N PHE A 14 0.36 6.73 -27.75
CA PHE A 14 -0.76 7.56 -27.30
C PHE A 14 -1.02 7.44 -25.78
N LEU A 15 -0.99 6.23 -25.24
CA LEU A 15 -1.08 6.02 -23.79
C LEU A 15 0.14 6.60 -23.07
N LYS A 16 1.35 6.43 -23.60
CA LYS A 16 2.59 6.88 -22.97
C LYS A 16 2.78 8.40 -23.02
N THR A 17 2.34 9.08 -24.08
CA THR A 17 2.58 10.52 -24.24
C THR A 17 1.40 11.39 -23.82
N HIS A 18 0.16 10.98 -24.03
CA HIS A 18 -1.00 11.85 -23.77
C HIS A 18 -1.65 11.57 -22.41
N PHE A 19 -1.93 10.32 -22.08
CA PHE A 19 -2.60 9.96 -20.83
C PHE A 19 -1.69 10.18 -19.62
N PHE A 20 -0.46 9.63 -19.68
CA PHE A 20 0.48 9.82 -18.58
C PHE A 20 1.00 11.25 -18.45
N LYS A 21 1.15 11.98 -19.55
CA LYS A 21 1.51 13.40 -19.50
C LYS A 21 0.40 14.22 -18.87
N LYS A 22 -0.86 13.99 -19.23
CA LYS A 22 -2.01 14.68 -18.65
C LYS A 22 -2.19 14.38 -17.16
N ILE A 23 -1.96 13.12 -16.75
CA ILE A 23 -1.92 12.73 -15.32
C ILE A 23 -0.75 13.43 -14.62
N SER A 24 0.44 13.42 -15.21
CA SER A 24 1.62 14.09 -14.68
C SER A 24 1.39 15.60 -14.50
N ASP A 25 0.81 16.28 -15.51
CA ASP A 25 0.51 17.71 -15.46
C ASP A 25 -0.59 18.03 -14.41
N TYR A 26 -1.54 17.11 -14.21
CA TYR A 26 -2.56 17.23 -13.16
C TYR A 26 -1.93 17.11 -11.78
N PHE A 27 -1.07 16.13 -11.56
CA PHE A 27 -0.35 15.96 -10.28
C PHE A 27 0.71 17.05 -10.03
N ALA A 28 1.20 17.71 -11.06
CA ALA A 28 2.14 18.84 -10.93
C ALA A 28 1.55 20.04 -10.18
N ASN A 29 0.23 20.16 -10.14
CA ASN A 29 -0.47 21.24 -9.42
C ASN A 29 -0.79 20.89 -7.96
N PHE A 30 -0.49 19.66 -7.50
CA PHE A 30 -0.69 19.26 -6.12
C PHE A 30 0.52 19.62 -5.26
N ASP A 31 0.28 20.28 -4.16
CA ASP A 31 1.27 20.43 -3.11
C ASP A 31 1.51 19.10 -2.38
N ARG A 32 2.53 19.04 -1.53
CA ARG A 32 2.86 17.82 -0.77
C ARG A 32 1.71 17.38 0.14
N GLY A 33 0.92 18.33 0.67
CA GLY A 33 -0.24 18.03 1.52
C GLY A 33 -1.37 17.36 0.75
N ALA A 34 -1.73 17.88 -0.42
CA ALA A 34 -2.75 17.30 -1.28
C ALA A 34 -2.37 15.87 -1.74
N TYR A 35 -1.09 15.66 -2.08
CA TYR A 35 -0.57 14.33 -2.41
C TYR A 35 -0.68 13.36 -1.23
N LEU A 36 -0.33 13.81 0.00
CA LEU A 36 -0.46 12.99 1.21
C LEU A 36 -1.91 12.58 1.47
N VAL A 37 -2.84 13.50 1.33
CA VAL A 37 -4.28 13.21 1.51
C VAL A 37 -4.75 12.17 0.49
N LEU A 38 -4.45 12.36 -0.79
CA LEU A 38 -4.87 11.45 -1.85
C LEU A 38 -4.31 10.04 -1.65
N ILE A 39 -2.98 9.92 -1.43
CA ILE A 39 -2.33 8.62 -1.28
C ILE A 39 -2.75 7.95 0.03
N GLY A 40 -2.98 8.73 1.09
CA GLY A 40 -3.47 8.21 2.37
C GLY A 40 -4.89 7.67 2.28
N MET A 41 -5.80 8.35 1.58
CA MET A 41 -7.15 7.84 1.33
C MET A 41 -7.15 6.58 0.47
N LEU A 42 -6.30 6.54 -0.57
CA LEU A 42 -6.14 5.35 -1.40
C LEU A 42 -5.58 4.18 -0.59
N TYR A 43 -4.55 4.42 0.22
CA TYR A 43 -3.96 3.43 1.11
C TYR A 43 -4.99 2.86 2.09
N ALA A 44 -5.75 3.72 2.77
CA ALA A 44 -6.80 3.31 3.70
C ALA A 44 -7.92 2.51 2.98
N THR A 45 -8.36 2.94 1.80
CA THR A 45 -9.38 2.24 1.02
C THR A 45 -8.93 0.83 0.65
N ILE A 46 -7.72 0.69 0.11
CA ILE A 46 -7.15 -0.61 -0.26
C ILE A 46 -7.00 -1.50 0.98
N PHE A 47 -6.54 -0.93 2.09
CA PHE A 47 -6.41 -1.65 3.35
C PHE A 47 -7.75 -2.21 3.83
N PHE A 48 -8.79 -1.37 3.95
CA PHE A 48 -10.10 -1.82 4.43
C PHE A 48 -10.79 -2.79 3.46
N CYS A 49 -10.61 -2.64 2.15
CA CYS A 49 -11.04 -3.64 1.18
C CYS A 49 -10.35 -4.99 1.43
N SER A 50 -9.06 -4.99 1.67
CA SER A 50 -8.27 -6.19 1.96
C SER A 50 -8.68 -6.81 3.30
N PHE A 51 -8.86 -6.00 4.34
CA PHE A 51 -9.27 -6.41 5.67
C PHE A 51 -10.62 -7.13 5.68
N VAL A 52 -11.64 -6.53 5.06
CA VAL A 52 -12.98 -7.14 4.94
C VAL A 52 -12.93 -8.44 4.12
N MET A 53 -12.14 -8.45 3.03
CA MET A 53 -11.98 -9.63 2.17
C MET A 53 -11.08 -10.71 2.77
N GLY A 54 -10.38 -10.42 3.85
CA GLY A 54 -9.59 -11.39 4.62
C GLY A 54 -10.42 -12.56 5.15
N TYR A 55 -11.70 -12.35 5.39
CA TYR A 55 -12.64 -13.38 5.82
C TYR A 55 -13.10 -14.34 4.72
N LYS A 56 -13.00 -13.91 3.47
CA LYS A 56 -13.44 -14.73 2.34
C LYS A 56 -12.30 -15.62 1.87
N THR A 57 -12.48 -16.93 1.96
CA THR A 57 -11.61 -17.90 1.31
C THR A 57 -12.03 -18.11 -0.14
N VAL A 58 -11.03 -18.30 -0.99
CA VAL A 58 -11.20 -18.67 -2.41
C VAL A 58 -10.37 -19.92 -2.70
N GLU A 59 -10.86 -20.77 -3.58
CA GLU A 59 -10.10 -21.91 -4.07
C GLU A 59 -9.56 -21.60 -5.46
N LEU A 60 -8.25 -21.72 -5.63
CA LEU A 60 -7.59 -21.50 -6.90
C LEU A 60 -6.59 -22.63 -7.15
N TYR A 61 -6.77 -23.35 -8.25
CA TYR A 61 -5.92 -24.48 -8.63
C TYR A 61 -5.72 -25.53 -7.50
N GLY A 62 -6.82 -25.82 -6.77
CA GLY A 62 -6.80 -26.78 -5.66
C GLY A 62 -6.12 -26.26 -4.38
N ARG A 63 -5.82 -24.96 -4.28
CA ARG A 63 -5.30 -24.31 -3.07
C ARG A 63 -6.31 -23.35 -2.50
N ILE A 64 -6.48 -23.41 -1.19
CA ILE A 64 -7.31 -22.48 -0.44
C ILE A 64 -6.47 -21.27 -0.08
N LEU A 65 -6.95 -20.09 -0.46
CA LEU A 65 -6.27 -18.81 -0.26
C LEU A 65 -7.25 -17.81 0.35
N CYS A 66 -6.71 -16.82 1.06
CA CYS A 66 -7.49 -15.66 1.50
C CYS A 66 -7.77 -14.75 0.31
N SER A 67 -8.99 -14.27 0.14
CA SER A 67 -9.36 -13.38 -0.97
C SER A 67 -8.57 -12.06 -0.95
N SER A 68 -8.11 -11.62 0.22
CA SER A 68 -7.26 -10.43 0.40
C SER A 68 -5.92 -10.52 -0.31
N VAL A 69 -5.41 -11.73 -0.61
CA VAL A 69 -4.12 -11.94 -1.28
C VAL A 69 -3.99 -11.20 -2.62
N PHE A 70 -5.11 -10.90 -3.27
CA PHE A 70 -5.15 -10.16 -4.55
C PHE A 70 -5.08 -8.64 -4.40
N ILE A 71 -5.39 -8.11 -3.21
CA ILE A 71 -5.46 -6.67 -2.96
C ILE A 71 -4.35 -6.22 -2.00
N PHE A 72 -4.08 -7.00 -0.96
CA PHE A 72 -3.13 -6.66 0.09
C PHE A 72 -1.73 -6.31 -0.43
N PRO A 73 -1.15 -7.02 -1.42
CA PRO A 73 0.19 -6.71 -1.93
C PRO A 73 0.32 -5.31 -2.56
N LEU A 74 -0.78 -4.62 -2.87
CA LEU A 74 -0.76 -3.23 -3.34
C LEU A 74 -0.26 -2.26 -2.26
N LEU A 75 -0.43 -2.60 -0.98
CA LEU A 75 -0.10 -1.72 0.14
C LEU A 75 1.40 -1.49 0.28
N PHE A 76 2.24 -2.50 0.03
CA PHE A 76 3.70 -2.37 0.13
C PHE A 76 4.27 -1.35 -0.86
N PRO A 77 4.02 -1.44 -2.19
CA PRO A 77 4.48 -0.44 -3.14
C PRO A 77 3.95 0.97 -2.86
N ILE A 78 2.71 1.11 -2.35
CA ILE A 78 2.17 2.42 -1.97
C ILE A 78 2.92 2.96 -0.75
N ASN A 79 3.18 2.13 0.27
CA ASN A 79 3.97 2.50 1.44
C ASN A 79 5.40 2.89 1.06
N ASP A 80 6.01 2.18 0.09
CA ASP A 80 7.33 2.51 -0.45
C ASP A 80 7.33 3.87 -1.15
N SER A 81 6.25 4.20 -1.87
CA SER A 81 6.08 5.52 -2.48
C SER A 81 5.99 6.63 -1.43
N ILE A 82 5.25 6.40 -0.34
CA ILE A 82 5.17 7.33 0.80
C ILE A 82 6.56 7.52 1.42
N THR A 83 7.28 6.43 1.67
CA THR A 83 8.63 6.46 2.23
C THR A 83 9.60 7.23 1.33
N GLU A 84 9.55 7.01 0.02
CA GLU A 84 10.46 7.63 -0.95
C GLU A 84 10.16 9.11 -1.23
N LEU A 85 8.88 9.52 -1.19
CA LEU A 85 8.45 10.89 -1.54
C LEU A 85 8.28 11.79 -0.30
N LEU A 86 7.82 11.23 0.81
CA LEU A 86 7.46 11.97 2.01
C LEU A 86 8.36 11.64 3.21
N GLY A 87 9.15 10.57 3.10
CA GLY A 87 10.11 10.15 4.12
C GLY A 87 9.55 9.07 5.06
N ALA A 88 10.48 8.31 5.67
CA ALA A 88 10.16 7.18 6.54
C ALA A 88 9.29 7.55 7.75
N LYS A 89 9.44 8.77 8.31
CA LYS A 89 8.62 9.22 9.45
C LYS A 89 7.14 9.29 9.10
N VAL A 90 6.81 9.77 7.90
CA VAL A 90 5.42 9.84 7.42
C VAL A 90 4.87 8.43 7.19
N SER A 91 5.68 7.53 6.63
CA SER A 91 5.31 6.12 6.45
C SER A 91 5.01 5.45 7.79
N TYR A 92 5.87 5.57 8.80
CA TYR A 92 5.60 5.03 10.14
C TYR A 92 4.32 5.59 10.76
N LEU A 93 4.07 6.88 10.61
CA LEU A 93 2.83 7.50 11.08
C LEU A 93 1.59 6.93 10.37
N MET A 94 1.68 6.73 9.05
CA MET A 94 0.61 6.13 8.26
C MET A 94 0.29 4.69 8.69
N ILE A 95 1.33 3.88 8.98
CA ILE A 95 1.15 2.52 9.48
C ILE A 95 0.46 2.53 10.84
N LEU A 96 0.88 3.39 11.76
CA LEU A 96 0.24 3.52 13.07
C LEU A 96 -1.20 4.03 12.96
N ALA A 97 -1.45 4.98 12.06
CA ALA A 97 -2.78 5.50 11.81
C ALA A 97 -3.73 4.43 11.26
N ILE A 98 -3.26 3.58 10.34
CA ILE A 98 -4.10 2.51 9.79
C ILE A 98 -4.41 1.44 10.84
N ILE A 99 -3.45 1.07 11.68
CA ILE A 99 -3.67 0.16 12.81
C ILE A 99 -4.73 0.73 13.77
N PHE A 100 -4.64 2.01 14.11
CA PHE A 100 -5.65 2.67 14.93
C PHE A 100 -7.03 2.67 14.26
N CYS A 101 -7.09 3.00 12.97
CA CYS A 101 -8.33 2.98 12.20
C CYS A 101 -8.94 1.58 12.09
N GLU A 102 -8.12 0.54 12.03
CA GLU A 102 -8.54 -0.86 12.00
C GLU A 102 -9.27 -1.26 13.30
N PHE A 103 -8.69 -0.93 14.46
CA PHE A 103 -9.36 -1.16 15.75
C PHE A 103 -10.65 -0.35 15.87
N LEU A 104 -10.63 0.91 15.44
CA LEU A 104 -11.81 1.78 15.46
C LEU A 104 -12.91 1.22 14.54
N PHE A 105 -12.57 0.80 13.34
CA PHE A 105 -13.49 0.17 12.40
C PHE A 105 -14.11 -1.10 12.98
N SER A 106 -13.29 -1.99 13.52
CA SER A 106 -13.73 -3.26 14.12
C SER A 106 -14.63 -3.03 15.31
N PHE A 107 -14.28 -2.08 16.19
CA PHE A 107 -15.09 -1.71 17.36
C PHE A 107 -16.44 -1.10 16.96
N ILE A 108 -16.45 -0.12 16.06
CA ILE A 108 -17.68 0.54 15.62
C ILE A 108 -18.61 -0.44 14.93
N THR A 109 -18.08 -1.21 13.96
CA THR A 109 -18.90 -2.15 13.18
C THR A 109 -19.47 -3.25 14.06
N HIS A 110 -18.71 -3.77 15.03
CA HIS A 110 -19.19 -4.76 15.99
C HIS A 110 -20.28 -4.19 16.90
N THR A 111 -20.06 -2.99 17.46
CA THR A 111 -21.04 -2.35 18.34
C THR A 111 -22.37 -2.08 17.62
N LEU A 112 -22.32 -1.66 16.37
CA LEU A 112 -23.53 -1.44 15.55
C LEU A 112 -24.21 -2.76 15.13
N ALA A 113 -23.44 -3.80 14.90
CA ALA A 113 -23.96 -5.10 14.48
C ALA A 113 -24.79 -5.81 15.53
N ILE A 114 -24.52 -5.58 16.83
CA ILE A 114 -25.28 -6.19 17.95
C ILE A 114 -26.57 -5.43 18.32
N LEU A 115 -26.86 -4.28 17.68
CA LEU A 115 -28.08 -3.56 17.92
C LEU A 115 -29.31 -4.38 17.45
N PRO A 116 -30.44 -4.30 18.18
CA PRO A 116 -31.62 -5.09 17.86
C PRO A 116 -32.20 -4.66 16.51
N SER A 117 -32.55 -5.65 15.70
CA SER A 117 -33.21 -5.43 14.41
C SER A 117 -34.71 -5.67 14.45
N PRO A 118 -35.48 -5.08 13.51
CA PRO A 118 -36.89 -5.36 13.36
C PRO A 118 -37.16 -6.85 13.12
N SER A 119 -38.25 -7.38 13.69
CA SER A 119 -38.61 -8.82 13.66
C SER A 119 -38.77 -9.40 12.25
N HIS A 120 -39.02 -8.56 11.25
CA HIS A 120 -39.20 -9.00 9.86
C HIS A 120 -37.86 -9.03 9.06
N TRP A 121 -36.73 -8.64 9.66
CA TRP A 121 -35.45 -8.63 8.97
C TRP A 121 -34.66 -9.93 9.20
N GLN A 122 -34.51 -10.70 8.14
CA GLN A 122 -33.97 -12.07 8.20
C GLN A 122 -32.44 -12.15 8.26
N ASN A 123 -31.73 -11.05 8.00
CA ASN A 123 -30.26 -11.07 7.87
C ASN A 123 -29.51 -10.59 9.12
N GLN A 124 -30.18 -10.49 10.25
CA GLN A 124 -29.60 -10.00 11.50
C GLN A 124 -28.33 -10.77 11.93
N GLU A 125 -28.34 -12.08 11.80
CA GLU A 125 -27.27 -12.95 12.30
C GLU A 125 -25.96 -12.83 11.52
N ILE A 126 -26.02 -12.35 10.28
CA ILE A 126 -24.83 -12.22 9.40
C ILE A 126 -23.86 -11.17 9.92
N TYR A 127 -24.36 -10.03 10.40
CA TYR A 127 -23.54 -8.90 10.83
C TYR A 127 -22.72 -9.19 12.09
N PRO A 128 -23.29 -9.71 13.20
CA PRO A 128 -22.50 -10.09 14.36
C PRO A 128 -21.45 -11.16 14.05
N LEU A 129 -21.77 -12.13 13.19
CA LEU A 129 -20.83 -13.17 12.77
C LEU A 129 -19.59 -12.59 12.09
N LEU A 130 -19.79 -11.70 11.11
CA LEU A 130 -18.70 -11.06 10.38
C LEU A 130 -17.88 -10.12 11.29
N THR A 131 -18.56 -9.29 12.08
CA THR A 131 -17.87 -8.25 12.86
C THR A 131 -17.14 -8.80 14.08
N THR A 132 -17.59 -9.92 14.66
CA THR A 132 -16.83 -10.65 15.70
C THR A 132 -15.49 -11.11 15.11
N GLY A 133 -15.54 -11.62 13.90
CA GLY A 133 -14.33 -11.99 13.23
C GLY A 133 -13.39 -10.82 12.94
N PHE A 134 -13.87 -9.65 12.59
CA PHE A 134 -13.03 -8.47 12.39
C PHE A 134 -12.20 -8.14 13.64
N ILE A 135 -12.75 -8.27 14.84
CA ILE A 135 -12.01 -8.04 16.10
C ILE A 135 -10.84 -9.04 16.24
N HIS A 136 -11.08 -10.31 15.93
CA HIS A 136 -10.03 -11.34 16.02
C HIS A 136 -8.92 -11.12 15.01
N ILE A 137 -9.28 -10.79 13.76
CA ILE A 137 -8.28 -10.49 12.72
C ILE A 137 -7.53 -9.20 13.04
N ALA A 138 -8.20 -8.14 13.52
CA ALA A 138 -7.55 -6.88 13.84
C ALA A 138 -6.38 -7.03 14.81
N ILE A 139 -6.47 -7.95 15.78
CA ILE A 139 -5.35 -8.22 16.69
C ILE A 139 -4.18 -8.86 15.97
N ALA A 140 -4.43 -9.88 15.15
CA ALA A 140 -3.38 -10.58 14.42
C ALA A 140 -2.75 -9.68 13.33
N ASP A 141 -3.58 -8.99 12.57
CA ASP A 141 -3.14 -8.09 11.50
C ASP A 141 -2.36 -6.90 12.04
N SER A 142 -2.81 -6.24 13.10
CA SER A 142 -2.12 -5.08 13.68
C SER A 142 -0.69 -5.39 14.09
N ILE A 143 -0.45 -6.54 14.73
CA ILE A 143 0.90 -6.98 15.10
C ILE A 143 1.72 -7.26 13.84
N SER A 144 1.14 -7.95 12.88
CA SER A 144 1.81 -8.33 11.64
C SER A 144 2.08 -7.13 10.73
N LEU A 145 1.15 -6.15 10.67
CA LEU A 145 1.33 -4.87 10.00
C LEU A 145 2.50 -4.08 10.59
N ALA A 146 2.55 -3.99 11.93
CA ALA A 146 3.66 -3.31 12.58
C ALA A 146 5.00 -3.99 12.24
N ILE A 147 5.10 -5.31 12.34
CA ILE A 147 6.32 -6.07 12.03
C ILE A 147 6.70 -5.92 10.55
N GLY A 148 5.78 -6.23 9.65
CA GLY A 148 6.05 -6.27 8.21
C GLY A 148 6.33 -4.90 7.61
N PHE A 149 5.46 -3.91 7.86
CA PHE A 149 5.59 -2.59 7.26
C PHE A 149 6.68 -1.73 7.91
N PHE A 150 6.92 -1.88 9.22
CA PHE A 150 8.07 -1.19 9.84
C PHE A 150 9.39 -1.75 9.30
N ALA A 151 9.51 -3.06 9.15
CA ALA A 151 10.69 -3.67 8.55
C ALA A 151 10.87 -3.24 7.08
N ASN A 152 9.80 -3.24 6.28
CA ASN A 152 9.80 -2.74 4.91
C ASN A 152 10.31 -1.29 4.83
N THR A 153 9.71 -0.39 5.59
CA THR A 153 10.07 1.03 5.64
C THR A 153 11.53 1.20 6.08
N TYR A 154 11.97 0.47 7.10
CA TYR A 154 13.34 0.52 7.60
C TYR A 154 14.35 0.03 6.56
N VAL A 155 14.07 -1.10 5.90
CA VAL A 155 14.93 -1.65 4.85
C VAL A 155 15.02 -0.68 3.68
N LEU A 156 13.91 -0.09 3.24
CA LEU A 156 13.91 0.87 2.14
C LEU A 156 14.73 2.12 2.48
N ASP A 157 14.52 2.70 3.67
CA ASP A 157 15.15 3.95 4.10
C ASP A 157 16.66 3.78 4.44
N LYS A 158 17.01 2.76 5.22
CA LYS A 158 18.37 2.59 5.75
C LYS A 158 19.27 1.69 4.91
N TRP A 159 18.73 0.59 4.42
CA TRP A 159 19.53 -0.46 3.77
C TRP A 159 19.32 -0.54 2.26
N GLY A 160 18.26 0.07 1.75
CA GLY A 160 17.88 -0.04 0.35
C GLY A 160 18.99 0.39 -0.60
N MET A 161 19.67 1.52 -0.33
CA MET A 161 20.79 1.99 -1.15
C MET A 161 22.00 1.04 -1.08
N LYS A 162 22.30 0.51 0.10
CA LYS A 162 23.46 -0.38 0.32
C LYS A 162 23.26 -1.75 -0.32
N TRP A 163 22.08 -2.32 -0.23
CA TRP A 163 21.81 -3.70 -0.67
C TRP A 163 21.32 -3.80 -2.10
N PHE A 164 20.49 -2.86 -2.55
CA PHE A 164 19.77 -2.95 -3.83
C PHE A 164 20.19 -1.87 -4.84
N GLY A 165 21.08 -0.95 -4.44
CA GLY A 165 21.60 0.13 -5.29
C GLY A 165 20.63 1.32 -5.42
N SER A 166 20.95 2.27 -6.33
CA SER A 166 20.27 3.57 -6.44
C SER A 166 18.87 3.52 -7.08
N GLY A 167 18.52 2.46 -7.79
CA GLY A 167 17.24 2.36 -8.50
C GLY A 167 16.07 2.12 -7.53
N PHE A 168 15.06 3.00 -7.54
CA PHE A 168 13.89 2.88 -6.65
C PHE A 168 13.17 1.54 -6.82
N PHE A 169 12.96 1.06 -8.06
CA PHE A 169 12.34 -0.24 -8.32
C PHE A 169 13.00 -1.40 -7.55
N ARG A 170 14.33 -1.49 -7.61
CA ARG A 170 15.06 -2.57 -6.92
C ARG A 170 15.01 -2.44 -5.42
N ARG A 171 15.07 -1.21 -4.90
CA ARG A 171 14.97 -0.92 -3.47
C ARG A 171 13.59 -1.25 -2.93
N SER A 172 12.56 -0.82 -3.63
CA SER A 172 11.17 -1.09 -3.29
C SER A 172 10.89 -2.60 -3.31
N LEU A 173 11.22 -3.30 -4.40
CA LEU A 173 11.02 -4.74 -4.49
C LEU A 173 11.77 -5.52 -3.41
N GLY A 174 13.02 -5.14 -3.12
CA GLY A 174 13.82 -5.78 -2.07
C GLY A 174 13.27 -5.51 -0.65
N ALA A 175 12.83 -4.29 -0.37
CA ALA A 175 12.20 -3.94 0.90
C ALA A 175 10.86 -4.67 1.06
N THR A 176 10.04 -4.69 0.01
CA THR A 176 8.77 -5.43 -0.05
C THR A 176 9.00 -6.93 0.22
N ALA A 177 10.04 -7.54 -0.37
CA ALA A 177 10.32 -8.95 -0.14
C ALA A 177 10.57 -9.26 1.36
N VAL A 178 11.31 -8.41 2.05
CA VAL A 178 11.55 -8.57 3.49
C VAL A 178 10.28 -8.29 4.30
N GLY A 179 9.60 -7.19 4.04
CA GLY A 179 8.39 -6.80 4.76
C GLY A 179 7.26 -7.81 4.60
N GLU A 180 7.01 -8.26 3.36
CA GLU A 180 5.98 -9.24 3.03
C GLU A 180 6.27 -10.62 3.66
N LEU A 181 7.55 -11.03 3.69
CA LEU A 181 7.94 -12.27 4.36
C LEU A 181 7.62 -12.22 5.85
N LEU A 182 8.04 -11.15 6.52
CA LEU A 182 7.80 -10.97 7.95
C LEU A 182 6.31 -10.85 8.27
N PHE A 183 5.57 -10.10 7.44
CA PHE A 183 4.11 -10.00 7.56
C PHE A 183 3.44 -11.36 7.42
N THR A 184 3.76 -12.11 6.36
CA THR A 184 3.14 -13.41 6.06
C THR A 184 3.44 -14.43 7.15
N ILE A 185 4.68 -14.48 7.66
CA ILE A 185 5.05 -15.37 8.76
C ILE A 185 4.27 -15.00 10.03
N SER A 186 4.30 -13.72 10.43
CA SER A 186 3.65 -13.29 11.69
C SER A 186 2.12 -13.46 11.62
N THR A 187 1.47 -13.06 10.53
CA THR A 187 0.02 -13.23 10.38
C THR A 187 -0.40 -14.70 10.45
N ASN A 188 0.27 -15.56 9.70
CA ASN A 188 -0.09 -16.98 9.70
C ASN A 188 0.18 -17.63 11.06
N LEU A 189 1.32 -17.36 11.69
CA LEU A 189 1.62 -17.90 13.03
C LEU A 189 0.60 -17.43 14.05
N ILE A 190 0.28 -16.14 14.11
CA ILE A 190 -0.69 -15.61 15.07
C ILE A 190 -2.09 -16.18 14.80
N THR A 191 -2.53 -16.19 13.55
CA THR A 191 -3.85 -16.70 13.17
C THR A 191 -4.00 -18.19 13.50
N PHE A 192 -3.03 -19.00 13.15
CA PHE A 192 -3.12 -20.45 13.40
C PHE A 192 -2.94 -20.81 14.87
N HIS A 193 -2.12 -20.10 15.63
CA HIS A 193 -1.97 -20.33 17.07
C HIS A 193 -3.11 -19.78 17.91
N LEU A 194 -3.70 -18.66 17.52
CA LEU A 194 -4.80 -18.04 18.27
C LEU A 194 -6.18 -18.58 17.88
N LEU A 195 -6.37 -18.99 16.62
CA LEU A 195 -7.70 -19.26 16.07
C LEU A 195 -7.90 -20.71 15.57
N SER A 196 -6.84 -21.53 15.48
CA SER A 196 -6.94 -22.86 14.87
C SER A 196 -5.92 -23.86 15.45
N THR A 197 -6.28 -25.13 15.41
CA THR A 197 -5.42 -26.30 15.75
C THR A 197 -4.69 -26.85 14.52
N ALA A 198 -4.30 -26.03 13.56
CA ALA A 198 -3.64 -26.47 12.33
C ALA A 198 -2.23 -27.06 12.63
N ASN A 199 -1.86 -28.10 11.89
CA ASN A 199 -0.54 -28.72 11.98
C ASN A 199 0.54 -27.77 11.43
N LEU A 200 1.75 -27.76 12.03
CA LEU A 200 2.87 -26.93 11.62
C LEU A 200 3.28 -27.14 10.15
N ILE A 201 3.14 -28.34 9.62
CA ILE A 201 3.48 -28.67 8.22
C ILE A 201 2.52 -27.97 7.25
N ASP A 202 1.22 -27.99 7.55
CA ASP A 202 0.21 -27.34 6.72
C ASP A 202 0.39 -25.82 6.76
N THR A 203 0.68 -25.26 7.94
CA THR A 203 0.97 -23.83 8.11
C THR A 203 2.18 -23.40 7.27
N THR A 204 3.26 -24.19 7.23
CA THR A 204 4.46 -23.87 6.44
C THR A 204 4.15 -23.83 4.95
N ASN A 205 3.38 -24.81 4.45
CA ASN A 205 2.95 -24.84 3.04
C ASN A 205 2.08 -23.65 2.65
N ILE A 206 1.21 -23.20 3.55
CA ILE A 206 0.38 -22.00 3.36
C ILE A 206 1.26 -20.76 3.30
N ILE A 207 2.18 -20.56 4.26
CA ILE A 207 3.11 -19.42 4.30
C ILE A 207 3.91 -19.32 2.99
N ILE A 208 4.49 -20.43 2.52
CA ILE A 208 5.28 -20.44 1.29
C ILE A 208 4.41 -20.07 0.08
N SER A 209 3.23 -20.67 -0.02
CA SER A 209 2.32 -20.42 -1.15
C SER A 209 1.82 -18.98 -1.19
N ASP A 210 1.42 -18.44 -0.04
CA ASP A 210 0.99 -17.05 0.11
C ASP A 210 2.11 -16.07 -0.24
N TYR A 211 3.31 -16.31 0.29
CA TYR A 211 4.45 -15.45 0.03
C TYR A 211 4.83 -15.41 -1.45
N ILE A 212 4.91 -16.58 -2.12
CA ILE A 212 5.24 -16.65 -3.55
C ILE A 212 4.21 -15.89 -4.39
N LEU A 213 2.91 -16.10 -4.11
CA LEU A 213 1.85 -15.45 -4.86
C LEU A 213 1.86 -13.93 -4.66
N LYS A 214 2.00 -13.47 -3.42
CA LYS A 214 2.09 -12.05 -3.09
C LYS A 214 3.32 -11.40 -3.71
N MET A 215 4.48 -12.07 -3.69
CA MET A 215 5.69 -11.56 -4.31
C MET A 215 5.59 -11.45 -5.84
N ALA A 216 4.98 -12.43 -6.50
CA ALA A 216 4.72 -12.36 -7.93
C ALA A 216 3.82 -11.16 -8.29
N TYR A 217 2.80 -10.91 -7.47
CA TYR A 217 1.90 -9.79 -7.63
C TYR A 217 2.60 -8.44 -7.37
N SER A 218 3.38 -8.35 -6.28
CA SER A 218 4.17 -7.17 -5.94
C SER A 218 5.19 -6.82 -7.02
N PHE A 219 5.82 -7.80 -7.64
CA PHE A 219 6.75 -7.58 -8.76
C PHE A 219 6.05 -6.85 -9.93
N ILE A 220 4.85 -7.30 -10.31
CA ILE A 220 4.09 -6.69 -11.40
C ILE A 220 3.70 -5.25 -11.05
N ILE A 221 3.27 -5.00 -9.80
CA ILE A 221 2.79 -3.68 -9.35
C ILE A 221 3.94 -2.71 -9.12
N CYS A 222 5.10 -3.16 -8.66
CA CYS A 222 6.27 -2.31 -8.46
C CYS A 222 6.74 -1.60 -9.74
N ILE A 223 6.48 -2.17 -10.93
CA ILE A 223 6.87 -1.56 -12.20
C ILE A 223 6.13 -0.23 -12.44
N PRO A 224 4.79 -0.19 -12.52
CA PRO A 224 4.06 1.06 -12.69
C PRO A 224 4.25 2.02 -11.51
N ASN A 225 4.36 1.50 -10.29
CA ASN A 225 4.61 2.30 -9.10
C ASN A 225 5.95 3.04 -9.18
N ALA A 226 7.04 2.37 -9.55
CA ALA A 226 8.35 3.00 -9.71
C ALA A 226 8.34 4.08 -10.80
N TYR A 227 7.59 3.88 -11.87
CA TYR A 227 7.40 4.88 -12.91
C TYR A 227 6.67 6.12 -12.37
N LEU A 228 5.56 5.94 -11.65
CA LEU A 228 4.81 7.04 -11.02
C LEU A 228 5.68 7.83 -10.03
N VAL A 229 6.39 7.15 -9.15
CA VAL A 229 7.31 7.80 -8.19
C VAL A 229 8.37 8.62 -8.91
N SER A 230 8.93 8.11 -10.00
CA SER A 230 9.92 8.84 -10.80
C SER A 230 9.37 10.12 -11.43
N LEU A 231 8.12 10.09 -11.89
CA LEU A 231 7.44 11.27 -12.44
C LEU A 231 7.19 12.31 -11.35
N ILE A 232 6.64 11.90 -10.20
CA ILE A 232 6.32 12.79 -9.09
C ILE A 232 7.59 13.45 -8.54
N LYS A 233 8.70 12.70 -8.38
CA LYS A 233 9.98 13.25 -7.95
C LYS A 233 10.49 14.37 -8.86
N LYS A 234 10.41 14.20 -10.16
CA LYS A 234 10.82 15.23 -11.12
C LYS A 234 10.02 16.51 -10.98
N HIS A 235 8.71 16.41 -10.69
CA HIS A 235 7.87 17.58 -10.47
C HIS A 235 8.18 18.29 -9.15
N ILE A 236 8.32 17.55 -8.06
CA ILE A 236 8.67 18.12 -6.75
C ILE A 236 10.02 18.85 -6.81
N GLN A 237 11.04 18.26 -7.44
CA GLN A 237 12.36 18.88 -7.58
C GLN A 237 12.31 20.16 -8.43
N ASN A 238 11.50 20.17 -9.50
CA ASN A 238 11.33 21.36 -10.33
C ASN A 238 10.65 22.50 -9.56
N ASP A 239 9.67 22.20 -8.74
CA ASP A 239 8.95 23.19 -7.93
C ASP A 239 9.84 23.80 -6.83
N ASP A 240 10.63 22.97 -6.14
CA ASP A 240 11.59 23.42 -5.14
C ASP A 240 12.67 24.33 -5.77
N THR A 241 13.20 23.98 -6.95
CA THR A 241 14.17 24.84 -7.67
C THR A 241 13.58 26.15 -8.15
N ILE A 242 12.29 26.18 -8.50
CA ILE A 242 11.58 27.43 -8.90
C ILE A 242 11.36 28.31 -7.65
N LYS A 243 10.98 27.73 -6.52
CA LYS A 243 10.81 28.46 -5.25
C LYS A 243 12.14 29.06 -4.77
N ASP A 244 13.21 28.30 -4.80
CA ASP A 244 14.55 28.78 -4.42
C ASP A 244 15.01 29.93 -5.33
N ARG A 245 14.84 29.84 -6.65
CA ARG A 245 15.12 30.94 -7.58
C ARG A 245 14.28 32.18 -7.28
N LYS A 246 12.98 32.03 -7.00
CA LYS A 246 12.12 33.18 -6.62
C LYS A 246 12.57 33.84 -5.34
N ILE A 247 13.00 33.07 -4.33
CA ILE A 247 13.49 33.60 -3.05
C ILE A 247 14.80 34.37 -3.26
N ILE A 248 15.72 33.84 -4.06
CA ILE A 248 16.99 34.50 -4.41
C ILE A 248 16.69 35.82 -5.12
N THR A 249 15.85 35.81 -6.15
CA THR A 249 15.49 37.01 -6.91
C THR A 249 14.82 38.07 -6.04
N LEU A 250 13.93 37.68 -5.14
CA LEU A 250 13.27 38.59 -4.20
C LEU A 250 14.27 39.20 -3.20
N ASN A 251 15.24 38.42 -2.73
CA ASN A 251 16.31 38.92 -1.86
C ASN A 251 17.24 39.89 -2.58
N GLU A 252 17.59 39.61 -3.83
CA GLU A 252 18.40 40.53 -4.66
C GLU A 252 17.66 41.84 -4.94
N ILE A 253 16.36 41.82 -5.22
CA ILE A 253 15.53 43.01 -5.36
C ILE A 253 15.49 43.79 -4.05
N ARG A 254 15.30 43.13 -2.91
CA ARG A 254 15.22 43.80 -1.59
C ARG A 254 16.51 44.45 -1.17
N VAL A 255 17.66 43.92 -1.58
CA VAL A 255 18.97 44.54 -1.35
C VAL A 255 19.17 45.80 -2.20
N ARG A 256 18.72 45.79 -3.49
CA ARG A 256 18.81 46.97 -4.39
C ARG A 256 17.94 48.15 -3.96
N TYR A 257 16.87 47.95 -3.22
CA TYR A 257 16.01 49.02 -2.74
C TYR A 257 16.32 49.52 -1.32
N ARG A 258 17.39 48.97 -0.68
CA ARG A 258 17.89 49.42 0.63
C ARG A 258 19.17 50.25 0.57
N THR A 259 19.73 50.39 -0.62
CA THR A 259 20.84 51.32 -0.92
C THR A 259 20.30 52.53 -1.65
#